data_262ab64da5818e6853ea14796f16f6ed
#
_entry.id   262ab64da5818e6853ea14796f16f6ed
#
_cell.length_a   1.000
_cell.length_b   1.000
_cell.length_c   1.000
_cell.angle_alpha   90.00
_cell.angle_beta   90.00
_cell.angle_gamma   90.00
#
_symmetry.space_group_name_H-M   'P 1'
#
loop_
_entity.id
_entity.type
_entity.pdbx_description
1 polymer ?
#
loop_
_entity_poly.entity_id
_entity_poly.type
_entity_poly.pdbx_seq_one_letter_code
_entity_poly.pdbx_strand_id
1 'polypeptide(L)'
;MLAEKGKRVIVVSRSKPNLGIPGLEEKIADASSLESLLTVASSAKTIYNCANPPYNTWEVEWPKISSSVSEFAMRTGADLVICSNLYGYGPHQGVMTEDFPLKATWTNGVARAKVWQENKALNDAGKLRVTEVRGSDYICANEQSRMGDRVVPNLIAGKPIQLLGSIDQPHTWTDPDDVAKLMIALAEDDRSWGRPWHVPSNEPKTQREVVADIAKELGVTDYKVAPVGLLLENILGLFNPVIRELNRGRYQFTKPYVVSSKAAQETFGLSPKPWNQVITDLVKNYKTDSEKNG
;
A
#
# COMPACT_ATOMS: atom_id res chain seq x y z
N MET A 1 -0.65 17.10 -2.10
CA MET A 1 -1.65 17.26 -1.01
C MET A 1 -1.16 18.09 0.18
N LEU A 2 -0.19 17.66 1.04
CA LEU A 2 0.25 18.47 2.20
C LEU A 2 0.91 19.79 1.79
N ALA A 3 1.82 19.77 0.81
CA ALA A 3 2.48 20.98 0.28
C ALA A 3 1.46 21.94 -0.33
N GLU A 4 0.46 21.44 -1.05
CA GLU A 4 -0.65 22.25 -1.59
C GLU A 4 -1.49 22.93 -0.50
N LYS A 5 -1.55 22.31 0.69
CA LYS A 5 -2.16 22.89 1.90
C LYS A 5 -1.21 23.86 2.64
N GLY A 6 -0.06 24.23 2.06
CA GLY A 6 0.92 25.13 2.67
C GLY A 6 1.69 24.52 3.85
N LYS A 7 1.67 23.21 4.03
CA LYS A 7 2.46 22.55 5.07
C LYS A 7 3.91 22.43 4.63
N ARG A 8 4.86 22.63 5.55
CA ARG A 8 6.27 22.29 5.33
C ARG A 8 6.41 20.78 5.30
N VAL A 9 6.90 20.22 4.20
CA VAL A 9 7.03 18.79 4.02
C VAL A 9 8.47 18.42 3.72
N ILE A 10 9.03 17.51 4.52
CA ILE A 10 10.35 16.91 4.30
C ILE A 10 10.15 15.49 3.77
N VAL A 11 10.57 15.23 2.55
CA VAL A 11 10.58 13.89 1.97
C VAL A 11 11.95 13.26 2.20
N VAL A 12 11.96 12.14 2.91
CA VAL A 12 13.18 11.42 3.28
C VAL A 12 13.22 10.10 2.53
N SER A 13 14.33 9.84 1.83
CA SER A 13 14.57 8.54 1.20
C SER A 13 16.08 8.24 1.12
N ARG A 14 16.45 6.99 0.84
CA ARG A 14 17.85 6.54 0.72
C ARG A 14 18.58 7.14 -0.50
N SER A 15 17.82 7.53 -1.52
CA SER A 15 18.32 8.24 -2.69
C SER A 15 17.49 9.51 -2.88
N LYS A 16 18.05 10.52 -3.56
CA LYS A 16 17.34 11.76 -3.83
C LYS A 16 16.08 11.46 -4.68
N PRO A 17 14.87 11.78 -4.20
CA PRO A 17 13.65 11.43 -4.90
C PRO A 17 13.48 12.14 -6.26
N ASN A 18 14.01 13.36 -6.39
CA ASN A 18 13.87 14.23 -7.58
C ASN A 18 12.43 14.46 -8.01
N LEU A 19 11.56 14.70 -7.03
CA LEU A 19 10.11 14.83 -7.26
C LEU A 19 9.74 16.11 -8.02
N GLY A 20 10.58 17.15 -7.94
CA GLY A 20 10.35 18.42 -8.63
C GLY A 20 9.09 19.17 -8.16
N ILE A 21 8.55 18.84 -6.99
CA ILE A 21 7.33 19.44 -6.47
C ILE A 21 7.69 20.68 -5.65
N PRO A 22 7.18 21.87 -6.00
CA PRO A 22 7.44 23.08 -5.24
C PRO A 22 7.00 22.95 -3.77
N GLY A 23 7.84 23.45 -2.86
CA GLY A 23 7.55 23.44 -1.43
C GLY A 23 7.90 22.15 -0.70
N LEU A 24 8.47 21.15 -1.38
CA LEU A 24 9.05 19.97 -0.73
C LEU A 24 10.53 20.16 -0.44
N GLU A 25 10.95 19.77 0.77
CA GLU A 25 12.36 19.58 1.12
C GLU A 25 12.71 18.10 0.91
N GLU A 26 13.62 17.80 0.00
CA GLU A 26 14.11 16.46 -0.24
C GLU A 26 15.40 16.23 0.54
N LYS A 27 15.43 15.20 1.39
CA LYS A 27 16.57 14.81 2.20
C LYS A 27 16.94 13.35 1.98
N ILE A 28 18.24 13.07 1.98
CA ILE A 28 18.76 11.70 1.92
C ILE A 28 19.03 11.23 3.34
N ALA A 29 18.35 10.15 3.74
CA ALA A 29 18.62 9.46 5.00
C ALA A 29 18.12 8.03 4.95
N ASP A 30 18.67 7.18 5.81
CA ASP A 30 18.22 5.81 6.00
C ASP A 30 17.21 5.75 7.14
N ALA A 31 15.99 5.33 6.83
CA ALA A 31 14.92 5.16 7.82
C ALA A 31 15.22 4.08 8.88
N SER A 32 16.18 3.19 8.64
CA SER A 32 16.66 2.22 9.61
C SER A 32 17.72 2.77 10.59
N SER A 33 18.15 4.04 10.40
CA SER A 33 19.14 4.73 11.23
C SER A 33 18.52 5.94 11.93
N LEU A 34 18.34 5.82 13.23
CA LEU A 34 17.85 6.92 14.07
C LEU A 34 18.70 8.20 13.94
N GLU A 35 20.02 8.06 13.95
CA GLU A 35 20.94 9.20 13.84
C GLU A 35 20.76 9.90 12.49
N SER A 36 20.64 9.14 11.41
CA SER A 36 20.38 9.66 10.07
C SER A 36 19.07 10.47 10.02
N LEU A 37 17.99 9.96 10.63
CA LEU A 37 16.71 10.66 10.72
C LEU A 37 16.78 11.94 11.56
N LEU A 38 17.44 11.90 12.72
CA LEU A 38 17.59 13.06 13.60
C LEU A 38 18.35 14.20 12.92
N THR A 39 19.33 13.88 12.09
CA THR A 39 20.11 14.87 11.34
C THR A 39 19.27 15.67 10.36
N VAL A 40 18.26 15.05 9.72
CA VAL A 40 17.55 15.67 8.60
C VAL A 40 16.13 16.13 8.91
N ALA A 41 15.49 15.59 9.96
CA ALA A 41 14.06 15.78 10.19
C ALA A 41 13.66 16.02 11.66
N SER A 42 14.59 16.37 12.55
CA SER A 42 14.35 16.54 14.00
C SER A 42 13.23 17.54 14.38
N SER A 43 12.84 18.43 13.46
CA SER A 43 11.74 19.39 13.67
C SER A 43 10.36 18.88 13.23
N ALA A 44 10.28 17.64 12.72
CA ALA A 44 9.01 17.07 12.28
C ALA A 44 8.02 16.95 13.46
N LYS A 45 6.75 17.27 13.20
CA LYS A 45 5.64 17.12 14.17
C LYS A 45 4.81 15.86 13.88
N THR A 46 4.81 15.43 12.65
CA THR A 46 4.10 14.24 12.19
C THR A 46 4.99 13.47 11.23
N ILE A 47 5.06 12.19 11.41
CA ILE A 47 5.79 11.25 10.54
C ILE A 47 4.79 10.40 9.78
N TYR A 48 4.86 10.43 8.46
CA TYR A 48 4.15 9.52 7.57
C TYR A 48 5.13 8.44 7.10
N ASN A 49 5.13 7.30 7.78
CA ASN A 49 6.04 6.20 7.45
C ASN A 49 5.50 5.40 6.27
N CYS A 50 5.95 5.76 5.07
CA CYS A 50 5.67 5.06 3.81
C CYS A 50 6.88 4.24 3.32
N ALA A 51 7.86 3.96 4.18
CA ALA A 51 9.01 3.12 3.81
C ALA A 51 8.52 1.73 3.36
N ASN A 52 9.14 1.23 2.29
CA ASN A 52 8.83 -0.10 1.76
C ASN A 52 10.13 -0.78 1.31
N PRO A 53 10.74 -1.60 2.15
CA PRO A 53 11.94 -2.35 1.78
C PRO A 53 11.62 -3.41 0.71
N PRO A 54 12.63 -4.00 0.02
CA PRO A 54 12.42 -5.07 -0.94
C PRO A 54 11.59 -6.20 -0.34
N TYR A 55 10.60 -6.69 -1.07
CA TYR A 55 9.57 -7.61 -0.60
C TYR A 55 10.10 -8.89 0.08
N ASN A 56 11.22 -9.40 -0.42
CA ASN A 56 11.89 -10.59 0.09
C ASN A 56 12.80 -10.34 1.32
N THR A 57 12.90 -9.09 1.79
CA THR A 57 13.73 -8.72 2.95
C THR A 57 12.90 -8.24 4.14
N TRP A 58 11.59 -8.29 4.08
CA TRP A 58 10.68 -7.70 5.07
C TRP A 58 10.92 -8.20 6.49
N GLU A 59 11.22 -9.47 6.67
CA GLU A 59 11.49 -10.07 7.98
C GLU A 59 12.64 -9.37 8.71
N VAL A 60 13.68 -8.94 7.96
CA VAL A 60 14.89 -8.34 8.50
C VAL A 60 14.81 -6.82 8.54
N GLU A 61 14.27 -6.21 7.50
CA GLU A 61 14.32 -4.76 7.32
C GLU A 61 13.19 -4.03 8.08
N TRP A 62 11.97 -4.58 8.13
CA TRP A 62 10.88 -3.93 8.83
C TRP A 62 11.12 -3.70 10.32
N PRO A 63 11.68 -4.66 11.10
CA PRO A 63 11.99 -4.42 12.50
C PRO A 63 12.96 -3.26 12.71
N LYS A 64 13.99 -3.14 11.86
CA LYS A 64 14.99 -2.05 11.94
C LYS A 64 14.33 -0.70 11.65
N ILE A 65 13.60 -0.60 10.53
CA ILE A 65 12.90 0.63 10.14
C ILE A 65 11.89 1.03 11.22
N SER A 66 11.06 0.09 11.68
CA SER A 66 10.05 0.36 12.70
C SER A 66 10.68 0.87 14.00
N SER A 67 11.69 0.19 14.52
CA SER A 67 12.38 0.59 15.73
C SER A 67 13.01 1.98 15.62
N SER A 68 13.72 2.25 14.53
CA SER A 68 14.36 3.55 14.28
C SER A 68 13.33 4.69 14.20
N VAL A 69 12.25 4.49 13.41
CA VAL A 69 11.22 5.52 13.23
C VAL A 69 10.42 5.76 14.52
N SER A 70 10.12 4.72 15.28
CA SER A 70 9.41 4.86 16.55
C SER A 70 10.27 5.57 17.61
N GLU A 71 11.56 5.22 17.70
CA GLU A 71 12.49 5.91 18.59
C GLU A 71 12.68 7.39 18.19
N PHE A 72 12.76 7.66 16.87
CA PHE A 72 12.79 9.04 16.37
C PHE A 72 11.52 9.80 16.77
N ALA A 73 10.35 9.22 16.62
CA ALA A 73 9.09 9.84 17.02
C ALA A 73 9.04 10.14 18.52
N MET A 74 9.45 9.18 19.36
CA MET A 74 9.53 9.38 20.81
C MET A 74 10.50 10.50 21.21
N ARG A 75 11.68 10.57 20.58
CA ARG A 75 12.68 11.62 20.89
C ARG A 75 12.28 13.01 20.45
N THR A 76 11.56 13.12 19.36
CA THR A 76 11.14 14.42 18.79
C THR A 76 9.76 14.85 19.29
N GLY A 77 9.00 13.96 19.92
CA GLY A 77 7.60 14.18 20.28
C GLY A 77 6.68 14.26 19.06
N ALA A 78 7.07 13.63 17.94
CA ALA A 78 6.28 13.61 16.74
C ALA A 78 5.24 12.47 16.77
N ASP A 79 4.06 12.71 16.20
CA ASP A 79 3.05 11.70 15.97
C ASP A 79 3.44 10.78 14.79
N LEU A 80 3.06 9.51 14.83
CA LEU A 80 3.43 8.52 13.82
C LEU A 80 2.20 7.92 13.12
N VAL A 81 2.12 8.10 11.80
CA VAL A 81 1.14 7.44 10.93
C VAL A 81 1.86 6.43 10.04
N ILE A 82 1.53 5.15 10.19
CA ILE A 82 2.18 4.05 9.47
C ILE A 82 1.35 3.66 8.25
N CYS A 83 1.93 3.72 7.06
CA CYS A 83 1.36 3.11 5.86
C CYS A 83 1.58 1.60 5.90
N SER A 84 0.50 0.82 5.81
CA SER A 84 0.52 -0.62 5.98
C SER A 84 -0.40 -1.33 4.99
N ASN A 85 -0.61 -2.61 5.23
CA ASN A 85 -1.44 -3.50 4.44
C ASN A 85 -2.22 -4.49 5.33
N LEU A 86 -2.92 -5.42 4.70
CA LEU A 86 -3.78 -6.40 5.37
C LEU A 86 -3.06 -7.72 5.71
N TYR A 87 -1.78 -7.84 5.40
CA TYR A 87 -1.05 -9.12 5.50
C TYR A 87 -0.99 -9.67 6.92
N GLY A 88 -0.99 -8.80 7.93
CA GLY A 88 -0.99 -9.20 9.34
C GLY A 88 -2.20 -10.03 9.75
N TYR A 89 -3.33 -9.89 9.07
CA TYR A 89 -4.52 -10.70 9.34
C TYR A 89 -4.33 -12.18 8.96
N GLY A 90 -3.54 -12.45 7.92
CA GLY A 90 -3.34 -13.81 7.41
C GLY A 90 -4.57 -14.38 6.69
N PRO A 91 -4.60 -15.70 6.40
CA PRO A 91 -5.75 -16.36 5.83
C PRO A 91 -6.98 -16.27 6.74
N HIS A 92 -8.11 -15.87 6.20
CA HIS A 92 -9.35 -15.64 6.95
C HIS A 92 -10.60 -16.02 6.13
N GLN A 93 -11.76 -15.91 6.78
CA GLN A 93 -13.08 -16.04 6.17
C GLN A 93 -13.90 -14.79 6.49
N GLY A 94 -14.75 -14.37 5.54
CA GLY A 94 -15.61 -13.19 5.69
C GLY A 94 -14.90 -11.86 5.39
N VAL A 95 -15.60 -10.78 5.69
CA VAL A 95 -15.14 -9.41 5.46
C VAL A 95 -14.26 -8.97 6.63
N MET A 96 -13.03 -8.53 6.35
CA MET A 96 -12.11 -8.02 7.36
C MET A 96 -12.58 -6.65 7.89
N THR A 97 -12.57 -6.50 9.19
CA THR A 97 -12.70 -5.22 9.91
C THR A 97 -11.41 -4.90 10.63
N GLU A 98 -11.27 -3.70 11.15
CA GLU A 98 -10.07 -3.26 11.87
C GLU A 98 -9.81 -4.08 13.15
N ASP A 99 -10.84 -4.66 13.74
CA ASP A 99 -10.77 -5.52 14.93
C ASP A 99 -10.41 -6.98 14.62
N PHE A 100 -10.21 -7.30 13.34
CA PHE A 100 -9.84 -8.65 12.93
C PHE A 100 -8.50 -9.07 13.56
N PRO A 101 -8.39 -10.30 14.08
CA PRO A 101 -7.17 -10.73 14.77
C PRO A 101 -6.00 -10.89 13.80
N LEU A 102 -4.81 -10.47 14.23
CA LEU A 102 -3.58 -10.68 13.50
C LEU A 102 -3.13 -12.14 13.63
N LYS A 103 -3.38 -12.95 12.60
CA LYS A 103 -3.13 -14.42 12.57
C LYS A 103 -2.25 -14.85 11.40
N ALA A 104 -1.46 -13.94 10.85
CA ALA A 104 -0.53 -14.29 9.78
C ALA A 104 0.48 -15.34 10.25
N THR A 105 0.75 -16.32 9.40
CA THR A 105 1.73 -17.39 9.64
C THR A 105 2.91 -17.36 8.67
N TRP A 106 2.81 -16.57 7.61
CA TRP A 106 3.88 -16.39 6.64
C TRP A 106 4.73 -15.16 6.97
N THR A 107 5.99 -15.20 6.60
CA THR A 107 7.05 -14.28 7.01
C THR A 107 6.65 -12.80 6.93
N ASN A 108 6.18 -12.33 5.75
CA ASN A 108 5.87 -10.93 5.56
C ASN A 108 4.62 -10.49 6.36
N GLY A 109 3.63 -11.36 6.49
CA GLY A 109 2.46 -11.09 7.32
C GLY A 109 2.80 -11.00 8.80
N VAL A 110 3.66 -11.90 9.30
CA VAL A 110 4.18 -11.88 10.68
C VAL A 110 4.98 -10.61 10.94
N ALA A 111 5.85 -10.21 10.00
CA ALA A 111 6.64 -8.98 10.12
C ALA A 111 5.72 -7.74 10.25
N ARG A 112 4.68 -7.64 9.43
CA ARG A 112 3.72 -6.51 9.50
C ARG A 112 2.90 -6.52 10.78
N ALA A 113 2.44 -7.70 11.22
CA ALA A 113 1.73 -7.85 12.48
C ALA A 113 2.59 -7.39 13.67
N LYS A 114 3.87 -7.80 13.69
CA LYS A 114 4.82 -7.43 14.73
C LYS A 114 5.08 -5.93 14.77
N VAL A 115 5.30 -5.28 13.62
CA VAL A 115 5.45 -3.82 13.53
C VAL A 115 4.28 -3.10 14.19
N TRP A 116 3.04 -3.51 13.86
CA TRP A 116 1.88 -2.89 14.50
C TRP A 116 1.80 -3.17 16.01
N GLN A 117 1.97 -4.42 16.44
CA GLN A 117 1.88 -4.80 17.86
C GLN A 117 2.88 -4.05 18.73
N GLU A 118 4.14 -3.91 18.29
CA GLU A 118 5.18 -3.17 18.99
C GLU A 118 4.84 -1.67 19.10
N ASN A 119 4.39 -1.05 18.02
CA ASN A 119 4.00 0.35 18.03
C ASN A 119 2.75 0.62 18.87
N LYS A 120 1.77 -0.28 18.80
CA LYS A 120 0.58 -0.20 19.65
C LYS A 120 0.94 -0.30 21.13
N ALA A 121 1.86 -1.17 21.51
CA ALA A 121 2.32 -1.26 22.89
C ALA A 121 2.99 0.03 23.39
N LEU A 122 3.73 0.74 22.53
CA LEU A 122 4.28 2.06 22.85
C LEU A 122 3.17 3.11 23.02
N ASN A 123 2.14 3.06 22.19
CA ASN A 123 0.97 3.94 22.31
C ASN A 123 0.21 3.68 23.62
N ASP A 124 -0.07 2.41 23.94
CA ASP A 124 -0.79 2.02 25.15
C ASP A 124 -0.02 2.38 26.44
N ALA A 125 1.31 2.43 26.35
CA ALA A 125 2.18 2.91 27.42
C ALA A 125 2.31 4.45 27.47
N GLY A 126 1.61 5.18 26.61
CA GLY A 126 1.67 6.65 26.55
C GLY A 126 3.01 7.23 26.07
N LYS A 127 3.86 6.40 25.44
CA LYS A 127 5.20 6.80 24.97
C LYS A 127 5.20 7.35 23.54
N LEU A 128 4.21 6.97 22.72
CA LEU A 128 4.11 7.32 21.31
C LEU A 128 2.64 7.46 20.93
N ARG A 129 2.29 8.51 20.21
CA ARG A 129 0.99 8.59 19.50
C ARG A 129 1.17 7.95 18.13
N VAL A 130 0.51 6.83 17.88
CA VAL A 130 0.64 6.10 16.61
C VAL A 130 -0.69 5.58 16.12
N THR A 131 -0.85 5.57 14.81
CA THR A 131 -1.96 4.95 14.08
C THR A 131 -1.44 4.24 12.84
N GLU A 132 -2.21 3.28 12.31
CA GLU A 132 -1.84 2.49 11.14
C GLU A 132 -2.95 2.53 10.08
N VAL A 133 -2.57 2.86 8.85
CA VAL A 133 -3.44 2.80 7.67
C VAL A 133 -3.23 1.46 6.97
N ARG A 134 -4.29 0.67 6.82
CA ARG A 134 -4.24 -0.63 6.13
C ARG A 134 -4.97 -0.56 4.80
N GLY A 135 -4.22 -0.61 3.70
CA GLY A 135 -4.74 -0.74 2.34
C GLY A 135 -4.68 -2.19 1.85
N SER A 136 -5.57 -2.52 0.93
CA SER A 136 -5.48 -3.74 0.13
C SER A 136 -4.52 -3.54 -1.04
N ASP A 137 -4.54 -4.43 -2.04
CA ASP A 137 -3.68 -4.30 -3.20
C ASP A 137 -3.95 -3.00 -3.96
N TYR A 138 -2.87 -2.30 -4.32
CA TYR A 138 -2.97 -1.02 -5.00
C TYR A 138 -3.39 -1.16 -6.46
N ILE A 139 -4.22 -0.21 -6.90
CA ILE A 139 -4.60 -0.02 -8.28
C ILE A 139 -4.08 1.34 -8.75
N CYS A 140 -2.94 1.36 -9.42
CA CYS A 140 -2.26 2.55 -9.91
C CYS A 140 -1.25 2.19 -11.01
N ALA A 141 -0.73 3.23 -11.67
CA ALA A 141 0.27 3.07 -12.71
C ALA A 141 1.67 2.93 -12.08
N ASN A 142 2.05 1.75 -11.68
CA ASN A 142 3.44 1.41 -11.33
C ASN A 142 3.61 -0.11 -11.20
N GLU A 143 4.85 -0.55 -11.13
CA GLU A 143 5.25 -1.96 -11.02
C GLU A 143 4.73 -2.67 -9.76
N GLN A 144 4.40 -1.94 -8.71
CA GLN A 144 3.85 -2.51 -7.47
C GLN A 144 2.36 -2.78 -7.55
N SER A 145 1.67 -2.19 -8.54
CA SER A 145 0.28 -2.48 -8.81
C SER A 145 0.12 -3.73 -9.66
N ARG A 146 -0.75 -4.65 -9.22
CA ARG A 146 -1.09 -5.82 -10.04
C ARG A 146 -1.79 -5.47 -11.33
N MET A 147 -2.55 -4.39 -11.35
CA MET A 147 -3.37 -3.96 -12.48
C MET A 147 -2.71 -2.84 -13.31
N GLY A 148 -1.52 -2.38 -12.91
CA GLY A 148 -0.73 -1.40 -13.64
C GLY A 148 0.08 -2.02 -14.78
N ASP A 149 1.40 -2.09 -14.61
CA ASP A 149 2.37 -2.52 -15.66
C ASP A 149 2.14 -3.92 -16.22
N ARG A 150 1.41 -4.78 -15.51
CA ARG A 150 1.09 -6.14 -15.97
C ARG A 150 -0.13 -6.21 -16.88
N VAL A 151 -1.03 -5.24 -16.80
CA VAL A 151 -2.32 -5.26 -17.52
C VAL A 151 -2.34 -4.23 -18.63
N VAL A 152 -2.12 -2.95 -18.31
CA VAL A 152 -2.34 -1.86 -19.26
C VAL A 152 -1.45 -1.97 -20.51
N PRO A 153 -0.10 -2.16 -20.40
CA PRO A 153 0.75 -2.32 -21.57
C PRO A 153 0.39 -3.56 -22.42
N ASN A 154 -0.03 -4.66 -21.79
CA ASN A 154 -0.42 -5.86 -22.50
C ASN A 154 -1.74 -5.67 -23.27
N LEU A 155 -2.72 -4.97 -22.69
CA LEU A 155 -3.95 -4.61 -23.40
C LEU A 155 -3.67 -3.73 -24.63
N ILE A 156 -2.83 -2.69 -24.45
CA ILE A 156 -2.43 -1.79 -25.54
C ILE A 156 -1.72 -2.57 -26.67
N ALA A 157 -0.87 -3.51 -26.31
CA ALA A 157 -0.09 -4.32 -27.26
C ALA A 157 -0.86 -5.54 -27.83
N GLY A 158 -2.12 -5.75 -27.45
CA GLY A 158 -2.91 -6.93 -27.88
C GLY A 158 -2.35 -8.25 -27.38
N LYS A 159 -1.58 -8.25 -26.29
CA LYS A 159 -0.96 -9.43 -25.70
C LYS A 159 -1.87 -10.07 -24.65
N PRO A 160 -1.79 -11.41 -24.46
CA PRO A 160 -2.50 -12.08 -23.39
C PRO A 160 -2.07 -11.56 -22.00
N ILE A 161 -3.05 -11.40 -21.10
CA ILE A 161 -2.84 -11.00 -19.72
C ILE A 161 -2.82 -12.26 -18.85
N GLN A 162 -1.76 -12.44 -18.09
CA GLN A 162 -1.62 -13.53 -17.13
C GLN A 162 -1.49 -12.99 -15.72
N LEU A 163 -2.40 -13.39 -14.82
CA LEU A 163 -2.48 -12.92 -13.45
C LEU A 163 -2.31 -14.07 -12.44
N LEU A 164 -1.66 -13.76 -11.33
CA LEU A 164 -1.43 -14.74 -10.26
C LEU A 164 -2.72 -15.03 -9.50
N GLY A 165 -2.92 -16.28 -9.12
CA GLY A 165 -4.07 -16.74 -8.37
C GLY A 165 -5.35 -16.86 -9.21
N SER A 166 -6.53 -16.88 -8.58
CA SER A 166 -7.82 -16.86 -9.26
C SER A 166 -8.12 -15.47 -9.80
N ILE A 167 -8.66 -15.40 -11.01
CA ILE A 167 -9.11 -14.12 -11.60
C ILE A 167 -10.60 -13.85 -11.32
N ASP A 168 -11.29 -14.74 -10.59
CA ASP A 168 -12.73 -14.70 -10.36
C ASP A 168 -13.11 -14.61 -8.87
N GLN A 169 -12.15 -14.34 -7.97
CA GLN A 169 -12.45 -14.11 -6.55
C GLN A 169 -12.63 -12.63 -6.27
N PRO A 170 -13.64 -12.24 -5.46
CA PRO A 170 -13.84 -10.86 -5.04
C PRO A 170 -12.62 -10.35 -4.26
N HIS A 171 -12.15 -9.16 -4.62
CA HIS A 171 -10.98 -8.53 -4.03
C HIS A 171 -11.23 -7.03 -3.85
N THR A 172 -10.85 -6.49 -2.70
CA THR A 172 -10.88 -5.05 -2.48
C THR A 172 -9.62 -4.43 -3.08
N TRP A 173 -9.81 -3.36 -3.85
CA TRP A 173 -8.73 -2.59 -4.49
C TRP A 173 -8.60 -1.23 -3.83
N THR A 174 -7.37 -0.78 -3.64
CA THR A 174 -7.06 0.47 -2.93
C THR A 174 -6.39 1.47 -3.88
N ASP A 175 -6.95 2.66 -3.98
CA ASP A 175 -6.30 3.79 -4.68
C ASP A 175 -5.29 4.47 -3.75
N PRO A 176 -4.04 4.75 -4.20
CA PRO A 176 -3.02 5.39 -3.37
C PRO A 176 -3.38 6.81 -2.91
N ASP A 177 -4.19 7.57 -3.66
CA ASP A 177 -4.65 8.88 -3.20
C ASP A 177 -5.59 8.76 -1.99
N ASP A 178 -6.41 7.70 -1.93
CA ASP A 178 -7.27 7.46 -0.79
C ASP A 178 -6.47 7.02 0.44
N VAL A 179 -5.33 6.30 0.25
CA VAL A 179 -4.36 6.06 1.32
C VAL A 179 -3.83 7.39 1.86
N ALA A 180 -3.37 8.28 0.98
CA ALA A 180 -2.81 9.58 1.38
C ALA A 180 -3.83 10.47 2.08
N LYS A 181 -5.08 10.52 1.58
CA LYS A 181 -6.19 11.26 2.22
C LYS A 181 -6.46 10.75 3.63
N LEU A 182 -6.55 9.43 3.80
CA LEU A 182 -6.76 8.83 5.12
C LEU A 182 -5.59 9.12 6.05
N MET A 183 -4.33 8.93 5.61
CA MET A 183 -3.15 9.23 6.43
C MET A 183 -3.15 10.68 6.93
N ILE A 184 -3.51 11.64 6.08
CA ILE A 184 -3.61 13.06 6.46
C ILE A 184 -4.74 13.28 7.46
N ALA A 185 -5.93 12.71 7.21
CA ALA A 185 -7.07 12.85 8.12
C ALA A 185 -6.78 12.27 9.50
N LEU A 186 -6.10 11.11 9.56
CA LEU A 186 -5.69 10.48 10.82
C LEU A 186 -4.76 11.36 11.65
N ALA A 187 -3.82 12.05 10.99
CA ALA A 187 -2.89 12.94 11.68
C ALA A 187 -3.54 14.21 12.24
N GLU A 188 -4.71 14.59 11.71
CA GLU A 188 -5.45 15.80 12.07
C GLU A 188 -6.60 15.52 13.07
N ASP A 189 -6.84 14.25 13.48
CA ASP A 189 -7.98 13.86 14.31
C ASP A 189 -7.55 13.02 15.53
N ASP A 190 -7.89 13.47 16.73
CA ASP A 190 -7.52 12.78 17.98
C ASP A 190 -8.15 11.39 18.15
N ARG A 191 -9.24 11.10 17.44
CA ARG A 191 -9.92 9.78 17.46
C ARG A 191 -9.14 8.68 16.75
N SER A 192 -8.09 9.03 16.00
CA SER A 192 -7.35 8.12 15.13
C SER A 192 -6.36 7.21 15.87
N TRP A 193 -5.85 7.66 17.02
CA TRP A 193 -4.67 7.08 17.64
C TRP A 193 -4.91 5.75 18.36
N GLY A 194 -3.88 4.94 18.40
CA GLY A 194 -3.88 3.64 19.11
C GLY A 194 -4.64 2.52 18.42
N ARG A 195 -5.08 2.71 17.19
CA ARG A 195 -5.80 1.67 16.41
C ARG A 195 -5.48 1.74 14.92
N PRO A 196 -5.68 0.64 14.18
CA PRO A 196 -5.59 0.66 12.72
C PRO A 196 -6.89 1.20 12.10
N TRP A 197 -6.78 1.60 10.82
CA TRP A 197 -7.89 2.05 10.00
C TRP A 197 -7.77 1.49 8.59
N HIS A 198 -8.88 1.00 8.04
CA HIS A 198 -8.92 0.55 6.65
C HIS A 198 -9.15 1.73 5.70
N VAL A 199 -8.41 1.72 4.59
CA VAL A 199 -8.55 2.75 3.55
C VAL A 199 -9.94 2.69 2.94
N PRO A 200 -10.68 3.81 2.84
CA PRO A 200 -11.92 3.87 2.07
C PRO A 200 -11.73 3.25 0.70
N SER A 201 -12.51 2.25 0.38
CA SER A 201 -12.38 1.46 -0.84
C SER A 201 -13.73 1.25 -1.49
N ASN A 202 -13.75 1.15 -2.81
CA ASN A 202 -14.94 0.83 -3.60
C ASN A 202 -15.40 -0.61 -3.35
N GLU A 203 -16.59 -0.96 -3.87
CA GLU A 203 -17.08 -2.33 -3.87
C GLU A 203 -16.04 -3.30 -4.44
N PRO A 204 -15.89 -4.49 -3.85
CA PRO A 204 -14.93 -5.48 -4.30
C PRO A 204 -15.18 -5.89 -5.75
N LYS A 205 -14.09 -6.07 -6.51
CA LYS A 205 -14.13 -6.55 -7.89
C LYS A 205 -13.15 -7.69 -8.08
N THR A 206 -13.50 -8.63 -8.92
CA THR A 206 -12.59 -9.69 -9.37
C THR A 206 -11.49 -9.12 -10.26
N GLN A 207 -10.35 -9.80 -10.37
CA GLN A 207 -9.29 -9.40 -11.30
C GLN A 207 -9.81 -9.32 -12.75
N ARG A 208 -10.71 -10.21 -13.14
CA ARG A 208 -11.36 -10.22 -14.46
C ARG A 208 -12.17 -8.95 -14.71
N GLU A 209 -12.99 -8.53 -13.74
CA GLU A 209 -13.80 -7.31 -13.84
C GLU A 209 -12.92 -6.05 -13.94
N VAL A 210 -11.83 -6.01 -13.16
CA VAL A 210 -10.88 -4.89 -13.24
C VAL A 210 -10.22 -4.81 -14.62
N VAL A 211 -9.78 -5.95 -15.17
CA VAL A 211 -9.22 -5.99 -16.54
C VAL A 211 -10.26 -5.55 -17.56
N ALA A 212 -11.52 -5.95 -17.41
CA ALA A 212 -12.61 -5.54 -18.31
C ALA A 212 -12.85 -4.02 -18.24
N ASP A 213 -12.83 -3.44 -17.04
CA ASP A 213 -12.99 -1.99 -16.85
C ASP A 213 -11.81 -1.20 -17.49
N ILE A 214 -10.58 -1.70 -17.35
CA ILE A 214 -9.39 -1.11 -17.98
C ILE A 214 -9.48 -1.23 -19.52
N ALA A 215 -9.85 -2.40 -20.04
CA ALA A 215 -10.01 -2.62 -21.47
C ALA A 215 -11.07 -1.69 -22.08
N LYS A 216 -12.20 -1.53 -21.39
CA LYS A 216 -13.25 -0.60 -21.76
C LYS A 216 -12.75 0.85 -21.84
N GLU A 217 -11.99 1.31 -20.86
CA GLU A 217 -11.42 2.68 -20.83
C GLU A 217 -10.38 2.91 -21.94
N LEU A 218 -9.66 1.83 -22.32
CA LEU A 218 -8.73 1.84 -23.46
C LEU A 218 -9.42 1.71 -24.82
N GLY A 219 -10.72 1.33 -24.87
CA GLY A 219 -11.42 1.01 -26.12
C GLY A 219 -11.02 -0.34 -26.74
N VAL A 220 -10.44 -1.25 -25.93
CA VAL A 220 -10.00 -2.60 -26.36
C VAL A 220 -11.13 -3.58 -26.15
N THR A 221 -11.59 -4.23 -27.23
CA THR A 221 -12.70 -5.20 -27.19
C THR A 221 -12.26 -6.65 -27.31
N ASP A 222 -11.12 -6.93 -27.93
CA ASP A 222 -10.55 -8.29 -28.05
C ASP A 222 -9.31 -8.42 -27.19
N TYR A 223 -9.41 -9.19 -26.12
CA TYR A 223 -8.32 -9.48 -25.19
C TYR A 223 -8.52 -10.84 -24.52
N LYS A 224 -7.42 -11.41 -24.05
CA LYS A 224 -7.42 -12.67 -23.30
C LYS A 224 -6.84 -12.44 -21.92
N VAL A 225 -7.58 -12.85 -20.89
CA VAL A 225 -7.11 -12.87 -19.51
C VAL A 225 -7.23 -14.29 -18.94
N ALA A 226 -6.18 -14.76 -18.31
CA ALA A 226 -6.11 -16.10 -17.72
C ALA A 226 -5.29 -16.10 -16.43
N PRO A 227 -5.58 -17.01 -15.49
CA PRO A 227 -4.69 -17.22 -14.35
C PRO A 227 -3.39 -17.88 -14.81
N VAL A 228 -2.28 -17.52 -14.16
CA VAL A 228 -1.02 -18.29 -14.27
C VAL A 228 -1.24 -19.66 -13.62
N GLY A 229 -0.80 -20.71 -14.29
CA GLY A 229 -0.94 -22.07 -13.75
C GLY A 229 -0.08 -22.26 -12.49
N LEU A 230 -0.65 -22.94 -11.49
CA LEU A 230 0.00 -23.22 -10.19
C LEU A 230 1.39 -23.84 -10.32
N LEU A 231 1.54 -24.78 -11.26
CA LEU A 231 2.82 -25.44 -11.48
C LEU A 231 3.89 -24.45 -11.93
N LEU A 232 3.53 -23.54 -12.84
CA LEU A 232 4.44 -22.51 -13.34
C LEU A 232 4.79 -21.51 -12.25
N GLU A 233 3.81 -21.07 -11.42
CA GLU A 233 4.07 -20.19 -10.27
C GLU A 233 5.08 -20.83 -9.30
N ASN A 234 4.92 -22.10 -8.99
CA ASN A 234 5.82 -22.82 -8.09
C ASN A 234 7.24 -22.96 -8.68
N ILE A 235 7.34 -23.31 -9.95
CA ILE A 235 8.64 -23.40 -10.65
C ILE A 235 9.36 -22.04 -10.66
N LEU A 236 8.66 -20.97 -11.02
CA LEU A 236 9.22 -19.62 -11.01
C LEU A 236 9.66 -19.19 -9.59
N GLY A 237 8.93 -19.58 -8.56
CA GLY A 237 9.26 -19.32 -7.16
C GLY A 237 10.53 -20.03 -6.67
N LEU A 238 10.99 -21.10 -7.31
CA LEU A 238 12.26 -21.75 -7.00
C LEU A 238 13.47 -20.84 -7.35
N PHE A 239 13.34 -20.09 -8.43
CA PHE A 239 14.41 -19.25 -8.98
C PHE A 239 14.29 -17.77 -8.62
N ASN A 240 13.10 -17.31 -8.20
CA ASN A 240 12.84 -15.91 -7.87
C ASN A 240 12.30 -15.77 -6.44
N PRO A 241 13.09 -15.18 -5.50
CA PRO A 241 12.68 -15.00 -4.11
C PRO A 241 11.41 -14.17 -3.95
N VAL A 242 11.18 -13.17 -4.81
CA VAL A 242 9.97 -12.33 -4.77
C VAL A 242 8.74 -13.17 -5.13
N ILE A 243 8.81 -13.97 -6.21
CA ILE A 243 7.70 -14.86 -6.60
C ILE A 243 7.42 -15.89 -5.51
N ARG A 244 8.47 -16.41 -4.87
CA ARG A 244 8.32 -17.33 -3.74
C ARG A 244 7.55 -16.71 -2.57
N GLU A 245 7.84 -15.46 -2.21
CA GLU A 245 7.09 -14.76 -1.17
C GLU A 245 5.66 -14.42 -1.61
N LEU A 246 5.44 -14.04 -2.86
CA LEU A 246 4.10 -13.83 -3.43
C LEU A 246 3.25 -15.11 -3.36
N ASN A 247 3.85 -16.28 -3.64
CA ASN A 247 3.17 -17.56 -3.55
C ASN A 247 2.73 -17.90 -2.12
N ARG A 248 3.46 -17.48 -1.09
CA ARG A 248 3.06 -17.64 0.31
C ARG A 248 1.85 -16.79 0.67
N GLY A 249 1.74 -15.60 0.08
CA GLY A 249 0.59 -14.70 0.23
C GLY A 249 -0.58 -14.96 -0.72
N ARG A 250 -0.54 -16.00 -1.54
CA ARG A 250 -1.52 -16.26 -2.63
C ARG A 250 -2.96 -16.45 -2.16
N TYR A 251 -3.22 -16.76 -0.88
CA TYR A 251 -4.56 -16.89 -0.34
C TYR A 251 -5.42 -15.65 -0.62
N GLN A 252 -4.81 -14.48 -0.74
CA GLN A 252 -5.44 -13.21 -1.07
C GLN A 252 -6.15 -13.22 -2.45
N PHE A 253 -5.69 -14.07 -3.36
CA PHE A 253 -6.23 -14.20 -4.72
C PHE A 253 -6.85 -15.57 -5.02
N THR A 254 -6.83 -16.50 -4.07
CA THR A 254 -7.48 -17.82 -4.23
C THR A 254 -8.78 -17.93 -3.46
N LYS A 255 -9.10 -16.94 -2.66
CA LYS A 255 -10.32 -16.80 -1.86
C LYS A 255 -10.80 -15.34 -1.90
N PRO A 256 -12.06 -15.06 -1.51
CA PRO A 256 -12.50 -13.68 -1.32
C PRO A 256 -11.57 -12.93 -0.35
N TYR A 257 -11.13 -11.75 -0.77
CA TYR A 257 -10.24 -10.88 0.02
C TYR A 257 -10.85 -9.49 0.12
N VAL A 258 -11.79 -9.35 1.04
CA VAL A 258 -12.68 -8.21 1.16
C VAL A 258 -12.51 -7.53 2.50
N VAL A 259 -12.42 -6.20 2.49
CA VAL A 259 -12.35 -5.38 3.70
C VAL A 259 -13.56 -4.45 3.81
N SER A 260 -13.97 -4.16 5.05
CA SER A 260 -14.85 -3.06 5.36
C SER A 260 -14.00 -1.84 5.73
N SER A 261 -14.25 -0.71 5.11
CA SER A 261 -13.69 0.58 5.48
C SER A 261 -14.72 1.52 6.11
N LYS A 262 -15.84 0.95 6.55
CA LYS A 262 -16.98 1.70 7.11
C LYS A 262 -16.57 2.59 8.29
N ALA A 263 -15.73 2.07 9.20
CA ALA A 263 -15.28 2.81 10.37
C ALA A 263 -14.52 4.10 9.98
N ALA A 264 -13.60 4.03 9.01
CA ALA A 264 -12.88 5.21 8.54
C ALA A 264 -13.81 6.21 7.84
N GLN A 265 -14.71 5.71 6.97
CA GLN A 265 -15.67 6.54 6.23
C GLN A 265 -16.59 7.31 7.19
N GLU A 266 -17.19 6.64 8.17
CA GLU A 266 -18.10 7.27 9.14
C GLU A 266 -17.38 8.21 10.10
N THR A 267 -16.15 7.86 10.53
CA THR A 267 -15.44 8.66 11.53
C THR A 267 -14.87 9.95 10.94
N PHE A 268 -14.33 9.90 9.72
CA PHE A 268 -13.61 11.01 9.10
C PHE A 268 -14.37 11.66 7.93
N GLY A 269 -15.56 11.17 7.59
CA GLY A 269 -16.34 11.69 6.47
C GLY A 269 -15.66 11.47 5.10
N LEU A 270 -14.81 10.45 5.00
CA LEU A 270 -14.09 10.13 3.78
C LEU A 270 -14.90 9.17 2.90
N SER A 271 -14.75 9.32 1.60
CA SER A 271 -15.27 8.38 0.60
C SER A 271 -14.13 7.97 -0.34
N PRO A 272 -14.17 6.76 -0.89
CA PRO A 272 -13.20 6.35 -1.89
C PRO A 272 -13.33 7.21 -3.14
N LYS A 273 -12.23 7.37 -3.88
CA LYS A 273 -12.26 7.95 -5.23
C LYS A 273 -13.24 7.13 -6.08
N PRO A 274 -14.15 7.77 -6.86
CA PRO A 274 -15.06 7.03 -7.73
C PRO A 274 -14.33 6.05 -8.64
N TRP A 275 -14.81 4.82 -8.74
CA TRP A 275 -14.13 3.74 -9.46
C TRP A 275 -13.78 4.08 -10.91
N ASN A 276 -14.69 4.71 -11.63
CA ASN A 276 -14.41 5.16 -12.99
C ASN A 276 -13.22 6.13 -13.05
N GLN A 277 -13.08 7.03 -12.07
CA GLN A 277 -11.95 7.94 -11.99
C GLN A 277 -10.64 7.20 -11.69
N VAL A 278 -10.68 6.18 -10.81
CA VAL A 278 -9.51 5.31 -10.55
C VAL A 278 -9.00 4.67 -11.84
N ILE A 279 -9.90 4.13 -12.67
CA ILE A 279 -9.55 3.50 -13.93
C ILE A 279 -9.03 4.52 -14.95
N THR A 280 -9.69 5.68 -15.05
CA THR A 280 -9.23 6.76 -15.94
C THR A 280 -7.84 7.26 -15.56
N ASP A 281 -7.57 7.50 -14.27
CA ASP A 281 -6.27 7.93 -13.77
C ASP A 281 -5.19 6.88 -14.04
N LEU A 282 -5.50 5.59 -13.83
CA LEU A 282 -4.60 4.48 -14.15
C LEU A 282 -4.19 4.51 -15.62
N VAL A 283 -5.16 4.55 -16.53
CA VAL A 283 -4.93 4.47 -17.98
C VAL A 283 -4.19 5.70 -18.50
N LYS A 284 -4.53 6.89 -18.00
CA LYS A 284 -3.92 8.15 -18.41
C LYS A 284 -2.40 8.16 -18.27
N ASN A 285 -1.88 7.59 -17.22
CA ASN A 285 -0.43 7.53 -16.97
C ASN A 285 0.33 6.74 -18.04
N TYR A 286 -0.29 5.71 -18.64
CA TYR A 286 0.32 4.93 -19.71
C TYR A 286 0.17 5.55 -21.10
N LYS A 287 -0.88 6.33 -21.33
CA LYS A 287 -1.07 7.07 -22.61
C LYS A 287 -0.02 8.18 -22.75
N THR A 288 0.29 8.88 -21.66
CA THR A 288 1.29 9.97 -21.65
C THR A 288 2.71 9.47 -21.92
N ASP A 289 3.05 8.25 -21.50
CA ASP A 289 4.35 7.66 -21.75
C ASP A 289 4.52 7.12 -23.18
N SER A 290 3.46 6.64 -23.80
CA SER A 290 3.48 6.23 -25.20
C SER A 290 3.63 7.40 -26.17
N GLU A 291 3.08 8.57 -25.85
CA GLU A 291 3.22 9.81 -26.64
C GLU A 291 4.62 10.44 -26.53
N LYS A 292 5.37 10.16 -25.45
CA LYS A 292 6.74 10.65 -25.27
C LYS A 292 7.81 9.79 -25.95
N ASN A 293 7.48 8.56 -26.30
CA ASN A 293 8.41 7.56 -26.87
C ASN A 293 8.10 7.23 -28.35
N GLY A 294 7.17 7.88 -29.01
CA GLY A 294 6.84 7.82 -30.42
C GLY A 294 7.19 9.13 -31.14
#